data_6bcc9e01934ff88063e6021bb1e295fd
#
_entry.id   6bcc9e01934ff88063e6021bb1e295fd
#
_cell.length_a   1.000
_cell.length_b   1.000
_cell.length_c   1.000
_cell.angle_alpha   90.00
_cell.angle_beta   90.00
_cell.angle_gamma   90.00
#
_symmetry.space_group_name_H-M   'P 1'
#
loop_
_entity.id
_entity.type
_entity.pdbx_description
1 polymer ?
#
loop_
_entity_poly.entity_id
_entity_poly.type
_entity_poly.pdbx_seq_one_letter_code
_entity_poly.pdbx_strand_id
1 'polypeptide(L)'
;MNTKKVWLVTGCSKGLGNSLVKKLLEKGYPVAATSRNKQSLIEQFGEKSDVFLPVSMNIADESNVKSVVDEVVKKFGHIDVLVNNAGYTYLATIEEINMKDARAMFDVNVFGLLNVTRAVLPIMRKQHHGHIFNVSSLGAYNVGPLSGLYCATKHAVKAISETLAREVSEFGIHVTDVKPG
;
A
#
# COMPACT_ATOMS: atom_id res chain seq x y z
N MET A 1 -9.81 18.39 18.46
CA MET A 1 -9.40 17.80 17.16
C MET A 1 -8.61 16.54 17.46
N ASN A 2 -8.86 15.45 16.72
CA ASN A 2 -8.07 14.22 16.88
C ASN A 2 -6.64 14.48 16.38
N THR A 3 -5.65 14.49 17.28
CA THR A 3 -4.24 14.73 16.96
C THR A 3 -3.53 13.48 16.42
N LYS A 4 -4.25 12.36 16.28
CA LYS A 4 -3.69 11.09 15.81
C LYS A 4 -3.56 11.08 14.29
N LYS A 5 -2.45 10.53 13.81
CA LYS A 5 -2.12 10.38 12.39
C LYS A 5 -3.17 9.56 11.63
N VAL A 6 -3.55 10.03 10.45
CA VAL A 6 -4.44 9.33 9.52
C VAL A 6 -3.64 8.33 8.68
N TRP A 7 -4.09 7.08 8.65
CA TRP A 7 -3.45 5.98 7.93
C TRP A 7 -4.28 5.55 6.73
N LEU A 8 -3.64 5.43 5.57
CA LEU A 8 -4.16 4.72 4.41
C LEU A 8 -3.37 3.42 4.23
N VAL A 9 -4.03 2.28 4.35
CA VAL A 9 -3.39 0.95 4.24
C VAL A 9 -3.99 0.18 3.08
N THR A 10 -3.15 -0.34 2.19
CA THR A 10 -3.60 -1.14 1.06
C THR A 10 -3.48 -2.63 1.33
N GLY A 11 -4.41 -3.45 0.75
CA GLY A 11 -4.35 -4.91 0.86
C GLY A 11 -4.67 -5.44 2.26
N CYS A 12 -5.78 -4.99 2.86
CA CYS A 12 -6.11 -5.24 4.27
C CYS A 12 -6.99 -6.46 4.53
N SER A 13 -7.35 -7.24 3.50
CA SER A 13 -8.27 -8.41 3.68
C SER A 13 -7.64 -9.55 4.49
N LYS A 14 -6.30 -9.66 4.54
CA LYS A 14 -5.57 -10.70 5.26
C LYS A 14 -4.12 -10.31 5.54
N GLY A 15 -3.40 -11.12 6.31
CA GLY A 15 -1.95 -10.99 6.53
C GLY A 15 -1.56 -9.71 7.26
N LEU A 16 -0.40 -9.15 6.86
CA LEU A 16 0.21 -7.97 7.52
C LEU A 16 -0.70 -6.76 7.54
N GLY A 17 -1.33 -6.42 6.40
CA GLY A 17 -2.23 -5.27 6.31
C GLY A 17 -3.43 -5.40 7.25
N ASN A 18 -4.00 -6.58 7.35
CA ASN A 18 -5.10 -6.87 8.28
C ASN A 18 -4.67 -6.70 9.75
N SER A 19 -3.55 -7.33 10.13
CA SER A 19 -3.02 -7.24 11.49
C SER A 19 -2.66 -5.80 11.88
N LEU A 20 -2.14 -5.02 10.93
CA LEU A 20 -1.83 -3.61 11.13
C LEU A 20 -3.09 -2.79 11.38
N VAL A 21 -4.12 -2.94 10.52
CA VAL A 21 -5.41 -2.23 10.67
C VAL A 21 -6.03 -2.53 12.04
N LYS A 22 -6.05 -3.80 12.46
CA LYS A 22 -6.55 -4.18 13.79
C LYS A 22 -5.85 -3.41 14.90
N LYS A 23 -4.51 -3.42 14.92
CA LYS A 23 -3.71 -2.72 15.93
C LYS A 23 -3.89 -1.21 15.90
N LEU A 24 -4.04 -0.61 14.72
CA LEU A 24 -4.27 0.82 14.59
C LEU A 24 -5.64 1.22 15.17
N LEU A 25 -6.69 0.46 14.86
CA LEU A 25 -8.04 0.69 15.37
C LEU A 25 -8.11 0.48 16.90
N GLU A 26 -7.47 -0.57 17.44
CA GLU A 26 -7.34 -0.78 18.89
C GLU A 26 -6.70 0.41 19.60
N LYS A 27 -5.76 1.09 18.94
CA LYS A 27 -5.13 2.32 19.45
C LYS A 27 -5.91 3.60 19.12
N GLY A 28 -7.06 3.50 18.43
CA GLY A 28 -7.93 4.61 18.05
C GLY A 28 -7.33 5.54 17.01
N TYR A 29 -6.45 5.06 16.12
CA TYR A 29 -6.00 5.84 14.97
C TYR A 29 -7.08 5.88 13.88
N PRO A 30 -7.25 7.01 13.16
CA PRO A 30 -8.04 7.05 11.94
C PRO A 30 -7.39 6.20 10.84
N VAL A 31 -8.14 5.25 10.27
CA VAL A 31 -7.65 4.29 9.27
C VAL A 31 -8.61 4.20 8.09
N ALA A 32 -8.10 4.43 6.90
CA ALA A 32 -8.70 3.97 5.66
C ALA A 32 -8.05 2.64 5.27
N ALA A 33 -8.82 1.56 5.32
CA ALA A 33 -8.38 0.23 4.93
C ALA A 33 -8.94 -0.14 3.57
N THR A 34 -8.09 -0.64 2.66
CA THR A 34 -8.54 -0.99 1.32
C THR A 34 -8.37 -2.46 1.00
N SER A 35 -9.31 -2.98 0.23
CA SER A 35 -9.32 -4.32 -0.34
C SER A 35 -10.13 -4.29 -1.65
N ARG A 36 -9.97 -5.27 -2.53
CA ARG A 36 -10.86 -5.44 -3.69
C ARG A 36 -12.29 -5.82 -3.28
N ASN A 37 -12.45 -6.43 -2.12
CA ASN A 37 -13.73 -6.75 -1.53
C ASN A 37 -13.91 -5.96 -0.23
N LYS A 38 -14.70 -4.86 -0.28
CA LYS A 38 -15.02 -4.02 0.88
C LYS A 38 -15.73 -4.80 1.97
N GLN A 39 -16.62 -5.73 1.59
CA GLN A 39 -17.43 -6.49 2.54
C GLN A 39 -16.55 -7.31 3.50
N SER A 40 -15.44 -7.87 3.01
CA SER A 40 -14.48 -8.58 3.85
C SER A 40 -13.83 -7.72 4.94
N LEU A 41 -13.72 -6.40 4.72
CA LEU A 41 -13.21 -5.46 5.71
C LEU A 41 -14.26 -5.13 6.76
N ILE A 42 -15.52 -4.98 6.33
CA ILE A 42 -16.68 -4.72 7.22
C ILE A 42 -16.89 -5.89 8.16
N GLU A 43 -16.84 -7.11 7.67
CA GLU A 43 -16.98 -8.33 8.47
C GLU A 43 -15.90 -8.47 9.55
N GLN A 44 -14.70 -7.97 9.27
CA GLN A 44 -13.56 -8.10 10.19
C GLN A 44 -13.42 -6.94 11.18
N PHE A 45 -13.75 -5.72 10.76
CA PHE A 45 -13.46 -4.50 11.51
C PHE A 45 -14.70 -3.65 11.81
N GLY A 46 -15.87 -4.03 11.30
CA GLY A 46 -17.12 -3.29 11.43
C GLY A 46 -17.34 -2.28 10.31
N GLU A 47 -18.47 -1.59 10.40
CA GLU A 47 -18.90 -0.56 9.45
C GLU A 47 -18.05 0.72 9.56
N LYS A 48 -18.22 1.60 8.58
CA LYS A 48 -17.62 2.93 8.59
C LYS A 48 -17.97 3.69 9.88
N SER A 49 -16.95 4.28 10.50
CA SER A 49 -17.08 5.06 11.74
C SER A 49 -16.25 6.36 11.65
N ASP A 50 -16.17 7.10 12.74
CA ASP A 50 -15.34 8.32 12.79
C ASP A 50 -13.85 8.03 12.62
N VAL A 51 -13.40 6.85 13.02
CA VAL A 51 -11.99 6.44 12.92
C VAL A 51 -11.75 5.33 11.90
N PHE A 52 -12.78 4.80 11.23
CA PHE A 52 -12.61 3.72 10.26
C PHE A 52 -13.34 3.97 8.95
N LEU A 53 -12.63 3.76 7.84
CA LEU A 53 -13.15 3.86 6.48
C LEU A 53 -12.76 2.60 5.68
N PRO A 54 -13.65 1.58 5.58
CA PRO A 54 -13.44 0.46 4.66
C PRO A 54 -13.76 0.88 3.23
N VAL A 55 -12.84 0.64 2.28
CA VAL A 55 -13.02 1.03 0.87
C VAL A 55 -12.66 -0.11 -0.08
N SER A 56 -13.45 -0.24 -1.16
CA SER A 56 -13.06 -1.10 -2.28
C SER A 56 -12.06 -0.38 -3.16
N MET A 57 -10.88 -0.97 -3.39
CA MET A 57 -9.86 -0.39 -4.25
C MET A 57 -9.14 -1.46 -5.07
N ASN A 58 -9.16 -1.26 -6.39
CA ASN A 58 -8.26 -1.95 -7.31
C ASN A 58 -7.04 -1.05 -7.58
N ILE A 59 -5.90 -1.38 -6.98
CA ILE A 59 -4.69 -0.54 -7.11
C ILE A 59 -4.10 -0.52 -8.53
N ALA A 60 -4.44 -1.49 -9.38
CA ALA A 60 -4.04 -1.49 -10.79
C ALA A 60 -4.85 -0.52 -11.67
N ASP A 61 -5.94 0.04 -11.15
CA ASP A 61 -6.78 1.03 -11.83
C ASP A 61 -6.50 2.44 -11.23
N GLU A 62 -5.79 3.27 -11.99
CA GLU A 62 -5.38 4.62 -11.56
C GLU A 62 -6.59 5.51 -11.26
N SER A 63 -7.69 5.40 -12.03
CA SER A 63 -8.89 6.19 -11.83
C SER A 63 -9.62 5.81 -10.54
N ASN A 64 -9.71 4.51 -10.27
CA ASN A 64 -10.28 4.00 -9.02
C ASN A 64 -9.42 4.40 -7.80
N VAL A 65 -8.09 4.30 -7.91
CA VAL A 65 -7.18 4.76 -6.86
C VAL A 65 -7.39 6.23 -6.53
N LYS A 66 -7.45 7.10 -7.55
CA LYS A 66 -7.67 8.53 -7.35
C LYS A 66 -8.99 8.80 -6.63
N SER A 67 -10.09 8.19 -7.08
CA SER A 67 -11.40 8.32 -6.45
C SER A 67 -11.39 7.90 -4.97
N VAL A 68 -10.70 6.80 -4.64
CA VAL A 68 -10.58 6.32 -3.26
C VAL A 68 -9.73 7.28 -2.41
N VAL A 69 -8.63 7.79 -2.92
CA VAL A 69 -7.79 8.76 -2.20
C VAL A 69 -8.58 10.04 -1.92
N ASP A 70 -9.38 10.53 -2.89
CA ASP A 70 -10.26 11.68 -2.70
C ASP A 70 -11.33 11.40 -1.61
N GLU A 71 -11.90 10.18 -1.55
CA GLU A 71 -12.82 9.77 -0.48
C GLU A 71 -12.15 9.79 0.90
N VAL A 72 -10.91 9.31 1.01
CA VAL A 72 -10.12 9.34 2.26
C VAL A 72 -9.90 10.77 2.74
N VAL A 73 -9.48 11.66 1.83
CA VAL A 73 -9.27 13.08 2.14
C VAL A 73 -10.59 13.76 2.53
N LYS A 74 -11.68 13.46 1.84
CA LYS A 74 -13.02 13.98 2.20
C LYS A 74 -13.45 13.54 3.59
N LYS A 75 -13.11 12.31 4.02
CA LYS A 75 -13.47 11.77 5.34
C LYS A 75 -12.59 12.32 6.46
N PHE A 76 -11.28 12.36 6.27
CA PHE A 76 -10.31 12.63 7.33
C PHE A 76 -9.57 13.96 7.18
N GLY A 77 -9.68 14.63 6.03
CA GLY A 77 -9.05 15.93 5.75
C GLY A 77 -7.61 15.85 5.25
N HIS A 78 -6.90 14.77 5.58
CA HIS A 78 -5.47 14.58 5.27
C HIS A 78 -5.07 13.10 5.25
N ILE A 79 -3.82 12.80 4.87
CA ILE A 79 -3.20 11.48 4.96
C ILE A 79 -1.78 11.67 5.48
N ASP A 80 -1.49 11.17 6.69
CA ASP A 80 -0.16 11.27 7.30
C ASP A 80 0.71 10.06 6.97
N VAL A 81 0.10 8.88 6.85
CA VAL A 81 0.82 7.63 6.63
C VAL A 81 0.15 6.83 5.52
N LEU A 82 0.93 6.50 4.51
CA LEU A 82 0.57 5.53 3.47
C LEU A 82 1.32 4.23 3.71
N VAL A 83 0.60 3.10 3.72
CA VAL A 83 1.21 1.76 3.73
C VAL A 83 0.83 1.03 2.44
N ASN A 84 1.75 0.98 1.51
CA ASN A 84 1.67 0.17 0.29
C ASN A 84 1.98 -1.29 0.64
N ASN A 85 0.97 -2.00 1.15
CA ASN A 85 1.08 -3.40 1.55
C ASN A 85 0.47 -4.36 0.53
N ALA A 86 -0.44 -3.90 -0.32
CA ALA A 86 -1.07 -4.77 -1.33
C ALA A 86 -0.03 -5.41 -2.24
N GLY A 87 -0.09 -6.72 -2.37
CA GLY A 87 0.80 -7.51 -3.20
C GLY A 87 0.55 -9.00 -3.02
N TYR A 88 1.03 -9.78 -3.96
CA TYR A 88 0.97 -11.25 -3.89
C TYR A 88 2.16 -11.87 -4.60
N THR A 89 2.37 -13.15 -4.35
CA THR A 89 3.35 -13.97 -5.06
C THR A 89 2.65 -15.00 -5.95
N TYR A 90 3.29 -15.29 -7.07
CA TYR A 90 3.00 -16.44 -7.93
C TYR A 90 4.32 -17.17 -8.14
N LEU A 91 4.37 -18.43 -7.75
CA LEU A 91 5.58 -19.26 -7.80
C LEU A 91 5.55 -20.12 -9.05
N ALA A 92 6.56 -19.99 -9.89
CA ALA A 92 6.79 -20.80 -11.07
C ALA A 92 8.27 -20.72 -11.49
N THR A 93 8.74 -21.70 -12.27
CA THR A 93 10.02 -21.57 -12.97
C THR A 93 9.95 -20.44 -14.01
N ILE A 94 11.10 -19.91 -14.42
CA ILE A 94 11.14 -18.87 -15.46
C ILE A 94 10.57 -19.38 -16.79
N GLU A 95 10.76 -20.65 -17.09
CA GLU A 95 10.30 -21.28 -18.32
C GLU A 95 8.77 -21.50 -18.34
N GLU A 96 8.20 -21.88 -17.19
CA GLU A 96 6.79 -22.32 -17.11
C GLU A 96 5.82 -21.19 -16.71
N ILE A 97 6.33 -20.04 -16.29
CA ILE A 97 5.46 -18.97 -15.82
C ILE A 97 4.53 -18.47 -16.93
N ASN A 98 3.25 -18.42 -16.65
CA ASN A 98 2.29 -17.80 -17.55
C ASN A 98 2.52 -16.28 -17.59
N MET A 99 2.76 -15.74 -18.79
CA MET A 99 3.05 -14.32 -18.97
C MET A 99 1.89 -13.39 -18.60
N LYS A 100 0.65 -13.87 -18.65
CA LYS A 100 -0.51 -13.11 -18.16
C LYS A 100 -0.45 -12.93 -16.63
N ASP A 101 -0.11 -13.99 -15.92
CA ASP A 101 0.01 -13.97 -14.45
C ASP A 101 1.25 -13.17 -14.02
N ALA A 102 2.35 -13.27 -14.76
CA ALA A 102 3.54 -12.46 -14.58
C ALA A 102 3.23 -10.96 -14.68
N ARG A 103 2.54 -10.54 -15.75
CA ARG A 103 2.13 -9.15 -15.95
C ARG A 103 1.19 -8.67 -14.84
N ALA A 104 0.16 -9.48 -14.51
CA ALA A 104 -0.78 -9.14 -13.44
C ALA A 104 -0.09 -8.98 -12.07
N MET A 105 0.96 -9.76 -11.79
CA MET A 105 1.77 -9.60 -10.57
C MET A 105 2.54 -8.28 -10.57
N PHE A 106 3.15 -7.87 -11.69
CA PHE A 106 3.78 -6.55 -11.83
C PHE A 106 2.77 -5.42 -11.73
N ASP A 107 1.60 -5.55 -12.35
CA ASP A 107 0.52 -4.55 -12.30
C ASP A 107 0.09 -4.27 -10.85
N VAL A 108 0.03 -5.29 -10.01
CA VAL A 108 -0.31 -5.12 -8.59
C VAL A 108 0.91 -4.69 -7.76
N ASN A 109 2.00 -5.46 -7.80
CA ASN A 109 3.11 -5.29 -6.86
C ASN A 109 3.96 -4.05 -7.13
N VAL A 110 4.00 -3.57 -8.39
CA VAL A 110 4.85 -2.45 -8.83
C VAL A 110 3.99 -1.26 -9.28
N PHE A 111 3.21 -1.43 -10.35
CA PHE A 111 2.43 -0.32 -10.90
C PHE A 111 1.31 0.12 -9.98
N GLY A 112 0.64 -0.80 -9.30
CA GLY A 112 -0.38 -0.49 -8.30
C GLY A 112 0.17 0.31 -7.12
N LEU A 113 1.36 -0.05 -6.61
CA LEU A 113 2.07 0.73 -5.60
C LEU A 113 2.35 2.16 -6.11
N LEU A 114 2.82 2.30 -7.35
CA LEU A 114 3.06 3.62 -7.96
C LEU A 114 1.79 4.43 -8.12
N ASN A 115 0.67 3.82 -8.55
CA ASN A 115 -0.61 4.51 -8.66
C ASN A 115 -1.05 5.13 -7.33
N VAL A 116 -1.01 4.34 -6.24
CA VAL A 116 -1.38 4.83 -4.90
C VAL A 116 -0.42 5.92 -4.42
N THR A 117 0.88 5.70 -4.59
CA THR A 117 1.92 6.66 -4.21
C THR A 117 1.72 8.00 -4.95
N ARG A 118 1.54 7.96 -6.26
CA ARG A 118 1.32 9.16 -7.10
C ARG A 118 0.06 9.93 -6.72
N ALA A 119 -1.00 9.22 -6.32
CA ALA A 119 -2.24 9.86 -5.87
C ALA A 119 -2.10 10.54 -4.50
N VAL A 120 -1.30 9.97 -3.58
CA VAL A 120 -1.11 10.48 -2.21
C VAL A 120 -0.03 11.57 -2.13
N LEU A 121 1.02 11.51 -2.94
CA LEU A 121 2.14 12.45 -2.88
C LEU A 121 1.76 13.94 -2.97
N PRO A 122 0.85 14.38 -3.87
CA PRO A 122 0.43 15.79 -3.91
C PRO A 122 -0.20 16.28 -2.61
N ILE A 123 -0.90 15.39 -1.89
CA ILE A 123 -1.53 15.68 -0.60
C ILE A 123 -0.46 15.87 0.46
N MET A 124 0.46 14.92 0.60
CA MET A 124 1.57 15.00 1.56
C MET A 124 2.50 16.19 1.28
N ARG A 125 2.76 16.49 0.01
CA ARG A 125 3.53 17.68 -0.38
C ARG A 125 2.89 18.98 0.08
N LYS A 126 1.56 19.12 -0.12
CA LYS A 126 0.81 20.28 0.35
C LYS A 126 0.79 20.39 1.89
N GLN A 127 0.84 19.25 2.57
CA GLN A 127 0.91 19.16 4.03
C GLN A 127 2.30 19.50 4.58
N HIS A 128 3.37 19.42 3.76
CA HIS A 128 4.78 19.47 4.16
C HIS A 128 5.17 18.39 5.19
N HIS A 129 4.46 17.29 5.22
CA HIS A 129 4.79 16.09 6.00
C HIS A 129 4.08 14.85 5.46
N GLY A 130 4.66 13.70 5.72
CA GLY A 130 4.09 12.41 5.40
C GLY A 130 5.07 11.26 5.65
N HIS A 131 4.56 10.05 5.73
CA HIS A 131 5.40 8.85 5.78
C HIS A 131 4.82 7.75 4.90
N ILE A 132 5.60 7.26 3.95
CA ILE A 132 5.24 6.18 3.05
C ILE A 132 6.01 4.93 3.44
N PHE A 133 5.29 3.86 3.77
CA PHE A 133 5.85 2.54 3.98
C PHE A 133 5.55 1.67 2.76
N ASN A 134 6.59 1.21 2.07
CA ASN A 134 6.48 0.27 0.96
C ASN A 134 6.85 -1.13 1.47
N VAL A 135 5.91 -2.07 1.40
CA VAL A 135 6.16 -3.44 1.82
C VAL A 135 6.84 -4.20 0.68
N SER A 136 8.15 -4.29 0.79
CA SER A 136 9.03 -5.08 -0.07
C SER A 136 9.08 -6.55 0.42
N SER A 137 10.26 -7.14 0.52
CA SER A 137 10.50 -8.50 1.02
C SER A 137 12.00 -8.71 1.19
N LEU A 138 12.42 -9.73 1.93
CA LEU A 138 13.77 -10.29 1.83
C LEU A 138 14.09 -10.73 0.39
N GLY A 139 13.08 -11.11 -0.40
CA GLY A 139 13.20 -11.38 -1.83
C GLY A 139 13.72 -10.21 -2.69
N ALA A 140 13.85 -9.00 -2.13
CA ALA A 140 14.55 -7.87 -2.76
C ALA A 140 16.08 -7.90 -2.60
N TYR A 141 16.62 -8.92 -1.94
CA TYR A 141 18.06 -9.15 -1.75
C TYR A 141 18.47 -10.58 -2.03
N ASN A 142 17.61 -11.54 -1.69
CA ASN A 142 17.88 -12.95 -1.84
C ASN A 142 16.87 -13.58 -2.79
N VAL A 143 17.35 -14.24 -3.81
CA VAL A 143 16.52 -14.89 -4.84
C VAL A 143 16.64 -16.40 -4.72
N GLY A 144 15.54 -17.10 -4.94
CA GLY A 144 15.50 -18.56 -4.95
C GLY A 144 14.74 -19.12 -6.15
N PRO A 145 14.85 -20.43 -6.40
CA PRO A 145 14.05 -21.10 -7.42
C PRO A 145 12.56 -20.79 -7.26
N LEU A 146 11.81 -20.79 -8.34
CA LEU A 146 10.37 -20.54 -8.44
C LEU A 146 9.93 -19.10 -8.10
N SER A 147 10.74 -18.32 -7.39
CA SER A 147 10.36 -16.96 -6.92
C SER A 147 10.90 -15.83 -7.78
N GLY A 148 11.56 -16.11 -8.91
CA GLY A 148 12.31 -15.12 -9.69
C GLY A 148 11.53 -13.87 -10.05
N LEU A 149 10.32 -14.00 -10.60
CA LEU A 149 9.52 -12.83 -10.98
C LEU A 149 8.92 -12.10 -9.77
N TYR A 150 8.55 -12.82 -8.71
CA TYR A 150 8.18 -12.17 -7.45
C TYR A 150 9.35 -11.34 -6.90
N CYS A 151 10.53 -11.91 -6.82
CA CYS A 151 11.74 -11.21 -6.39
C CYS A 151 12.03 -9.99 -7.29
N ALA A 152 11.85 -10.10 -8.61
CA ALA A 152 11.98 -8.97 -9.53
C ALA A 152 11.02 -7.81 -9.16
N THR A 153 9.75 -8.11 -8.83
CA THR A 153 8.83 -7.06 -8.35
C THR A 153 9.31 -6.41 -7.06
N LYS A 154 9.89 -7.18 -6.14
CA LYS A 154 10.36 -6.66 -4.84
C LYS A 154 11.68 -5.88 -4.96
N HIS A 155 12.56 -6.25 -5.90
CA HIS A 155 13.71 -5.42 -6.28
C HIS A 155 13.26 -4.08 -6.89
N ALA A 156 12.24 -4.09 -7.75
CA ALA A 156 11.66 -2.86 -8.30
C ALA A 156 11.09 -1.96 -7.18
N VAL A 157 10.33 -2.52 -6.22
CA VAL A 157 9.80 -1.78 -5.06
C VAL A 157 10.93 -1.17 -4.22
N LYS A 158 12.03 -1.92 -4.00
CA LYS A 158 13.21 -1.40 -3.29
C LYS A 158 13.80 -0.19 -4.02
N ALA A 159 14.09 -0.33 -5.32
CA ALA A 159 14.65 0.75 -6.12
C ALA A 159 13.76 2.00 -6.14
N ILE A 160 12.44 1.81 -6.33
CA ILE A 160 11.43 2.88 -6.27
C ILE A 160 11.47 3.57 -4.89
N SER A 161 11.53 2.81 -3.81
CA SER A 161 11.54 3.36 -2.45
C SER A 161 12.78 4.20 -2.17
N GLU A 162 13.96 3.72 -2.56
CA GLU A 162 15.23 4.44 -2.41
C GLU A 162 15.28 5.73 -3.22
N THR A 163 14.78 5.70 -4.45
CA THR A 163 14.69 6.89 -5.32
C THR A 163 13.68 7.89 -4.75
N LEU A 164 12.48 7.43 -4.44
CA LEU A 164 11.42 8.27 -3.90
C LEU A 164 11.84 8.96 -2.60
N ALA A 165 12.55 8.27 -1.70
CA ALA A 165 13.03 8.85 -0.45
C ALA A 165 13.90 10.09 -0.69
N ARG A 166 14.71 10.11 -1.75
CA ARG A 166 15.57 11.26 -2.12
C ARG A 166 14.75 12.37 -2.75
N GLU A 167 13.80 12.02 -3.64
CA GLU A 167 12.97 12.99 -4.38
C GLU A 167 12.03 13.79 -3.47
N VAL A 168 11.58 13.21 -2.34
CA VAL A 168 10.55 13.83 -1.49
C VAL A 168 11.07 14.35 -0.16
N SER A 169 12.35 14.18 0.14
CA SER A 169 12.97 14.57 1.42
C SER A 169 12.80 16.05 1.74
N GLU A 170 12.94 16.91 0.75
CA GLU A 170 12.79 18.37 0.89
C GLU A 170 11.37 18.81 1.27
N PHE A 171 10.36 17.95 1.02
CA PHE A 171 8.97 18.22 1.37
C PHE A 171 8.59 17.70 2.77
N GLY A 172 9.55 17.24 3.58
CA GLY A 172 9.27 16.63 4.90
C GLY A 172 8.56 15.28 4.83
N ILE A 173 8.67 14.58 3.69
CA ILE A 173 8.08 13.26 3.49
C ILE A 173 9.15 12.19 3.65
N HIS A 174 8.87 11.19 4.47
CA HIS A 174 9.75 10.05 4.69
C HIS A 174 9.27 8.82 3.91
N VAL A 175 10.22 8.00 3.45
CA VAL A 175 9.93 6.73 2.78
C VAL A 175 10.70 5.62 3.46
N THR A 176 10.01 4.55 3.84
CA THR A 176 10.60 3.36 4.47
C THR A 176 10.28 2.13 3.63
N ASP A 177 11.32 1.40 3.24
CA ASP A 177 11.20 0.08 2.63
C ASP A 177 11.16 -0.99 3.73
N VAL A 178 10.00 -1.64 3.90
CA VAL A 178 9.75 -2.68 4.91
C VAL A 178 9.98 -4.05 4.28
N LYS A 179 10.84 -4.86 4.88
CA LYS A 179 11.28 -6.16 4.36
C LYS A 179 10.89 -7.32 5.27
N PRO A 180 9.63 -7.76 5.21
CA PRO A 180 9.21 -8.95 5.95
C PRO A 180 9.96 -10.19 5.45
N GLY A 181 10.28 -11.09 6.40
CA GLY A 181 10.85 -12.41 6.14
C GLY A 181 9.79 -13.47 5.93
#